data_7ad4fdf0495635b8f1a5f9bfa5a75900
#
_entry.id   7ad4fdf0495635b8f1a5f9bfa5a75900
#
_cell.length_a   1.000
_cell.length_b   1.000
_cell.length_c   1.000
_cell.angle_alpha   90.00
_cell.angle_beta   90.00
_cell.angle_gamma   90.00
#
_symmetry.space_group_name_H-M   'P 1'
#
loop_
_entity.id
_entity.type
_entity.pdbx_description
1 polymer ?
#
loop_
_entity_poly.entity_id
_entity_poly.type
_entity_poly.pdbx_seq_one_letter_code
_entity_poly.pdbx_strand_id
1 'polypeptide(L)'
;MGSNARPVKLGVLTVSDRASAGVYKDDSGPEILNFFREAIKSEWEAVYAVIPDEAARIRSELIRMADEEDCCLIVTTGGTGPAARDVTPEATEAVCDRMMPGYAEQMRAISLKVVPTAVLSRQTAGLRGDTLILNLPGKPKAIRETIDEVFVSIPACVSIMKEDVYIETHDEVVEAFRPGAGKGKRGKNGKKKIEEEAQTCVETSADGRVVTGVSAAPLDVASILASVEDASCGAISSFVGTTRDTFQGKKVIKLEYEAYVPMAMKELRKLCETAMAKWEVRRMSIWHKTGDCPVKEASVVIAVSSPHRRAALEACAWAIDELKATVPIWKKEFFEGGEVWKENAENRVVSLSSVDRRV
;
A
#
# COMPACT_ATOMS: atom_id res chain seq x y z
N MET A 1 -32.57 -2.24 -10.88
CA MET A 1 -32.02 -1.90 -12.21
C MET A 1 -30.67 -2.57 -12.25
N GLY A 2 -30.55 -3.65 -13.04
CA GLY A 2 -29.32 -4.46 -13.09
C GLY A 2 -28.17 -3.61 -13.65
N SER A 3 -27.05 -3.62 -12.97
CA SER A 3 -25.81 -3.03 -13.46
C SER A 3 -25.35 -3.89 -14.65
N ASN A 4 -25.24 -3.29 -15.84
CA ASN A 4 -24.60 -3.88 -17.02
C ASN A 4 -23.06 -3.91 -16.84
N ALA A 5 -22.56 -4.30 -15.67
CA ALA A 5 -21.14 -4.50 -15.46
C ALA A 5 -20.74 -5.78 -16.20
N ARG A 6 -19.70 -5.70 -17.02
CA ARG A 6 -19.14 -6.89 -17.67
C ARG A 6 -18.50 -7.79 -16.60
N PRO A 7 -18.53 -9.11 -16.78
CA PRO A 7 -17.82 -10.02 -15.88
C PRO A 7 -16.32 -9.69 -15.89
N VAL A 8 -15.70 -9.70 -14.71
CA VAL A 8 -14.27 -9.52 -14.55
C VAL A 8 -13.56 -10.75 -15.13
N LYS A 9 -12.73 -10.58 -16.17
CA LYS A 9 -11.92 -11.68 -16.72
C LYS A 9 -10.47 -11.54 -16.30
N LEU A 10 -9.91 -12.61 -15.72
CA LEU A 10 -8.57 -12.67 -15.17
C LEU A 10 -7.75 -13.74 -15.88
N GLY A 11 -6.62 -13.36 -16.45
CA GLY A 11 -5.65 -14.26 -17.05
C GLY A 11 -4.66 -14.80 -16.01
N VAL A 12 -4.41 -16.10 -15.99
CA VAL A 12 -3.35 -16.73 -15.20
C VAL A 12 -2.50 -17.59 -16.11
N LEU A 13 -1.22 -17.26 -16.23
CA LEU A 13 -0.28 -17.92 -17.13
C LEU A 13 0.90 -18.51 -16.36
N THR A 14 0.95 -19.83 -16.26
CA THR A 14 2.12 -20.53 -15.72
C THR A 14 3.13 -20.80 -16.84
N VAL A 15 4.33 -20.25 -16.66
CA VAL A 15 5.45 -20.41 -17.60
C VAL A 15 6.44 -21.39 -17.00
N SER A 16 6.49 -22.61 -17.53
CA SER A 16 7.37 -23.67 -17.05
C SER A 16 7.51 -24.81 -18.05
N ASP A 17 8.73 -25.07 -18.53
CA ASP A 17 9.05 -26.21 -19.37
C ASP A 17 8.60 -27.54 -18.73
N ARG A 18 8.83 -27.69 -17.43
CA ARG A 18 8.56 -28.94 -16.72
C ARG A 18 7.08 -29.16 -16.44
N ALA A 19 6.34 -28.11 -16.09
CA ALA A 19 4.92 -28.20 -15.85
C ALA A 19 4.16 -28.41 -17.18
N SER A 20 4.54 -27.69 -18.24
CA SER A 20 3.93 -27.86 -19.59
C SER A 20 4.18 -29.22 -20.21
N ALA A 21 5.32 -29.86 -19.91
CA ALA A 21 5.63 -31.21 -20.31
C ALA A 21 5.01 -32.29 -19.40
N GLY A 22 4.26 -31.93 -18.36
CA GLY A 22 3.65 -32.89 -17.42
C GLY A 22 4.63 -33.59 -16.49
N VAL A 23 5.87 -33.09 -16.34
CA VAL A 23 6.89 -33.66 -15.46
C VAL A 23 6.53 -33.51 -13.98
N TYR A 24 5.82 -32.42 -13.65
CA TYR A 24 5.19 -32.23 -12.34
C TYR A 24 3.89 -31.42 -12.49
N LYS A 25 3.06 -31.50 -11.46
CA LYS A 25 1.79 -30.76 -11.42
C LYS A 25 2.09 -29.28 -11.18
N ASP A 26 1.38 -28.40 -11.92
CA ASP A 26 1.42 -26.96 -11.63
C ASP A 26 0.71 -26.67 -10.31
N ASP A 27 1.43 -26.13 -9.35
CA ASP A 27 0.90 -25.65 -8.07
C ASP A 27 0.84 -24.11 -8.02
N SER A 28 1.53 -23.44 -8.95
CA SER A 28 1.70 -21.98 -8.96
C SER A 28 0.48 -21.26 -9.53
N GLY A 29 -0.01 -21.69 -10.68
CA GLY A 29 -1.25 -21.14 -11.27
C GLY A 29 -2.47 -21.34 -10.37
N PRO A 30 -2.72 -22.55 -9.85
CA PRO A 30 -3.77 -22.77 -8.86
C PRO A 30 -3.67 -21.89 -7.61
N GLU A 31 -2.47 -21.55 -7.13
CA GLU A 31 -2.30 -20.65 -5.99
C GLU A 31 -2.79 -19.22 -6.30
N ILE A 32 -2.50 -18.72 -7.51
CA ILE A 32 -3.03 -17.43 -7.98
C ILE A 32 -4.56 -17.46 -8.06
N LEU A 33 -5.12 -18.53 -8.61
CA LEU A 33 -6.58 -18.70 -8.70
C LEU A 33 -7.24 -18.80 -7.32
N ASN A 34 -6.60 -19.45 -6.36
CA ASN A 34 -7.08 -19.52 -4.98
C ASN A 34 -7.06 -18.13 -4.33
N PHE A 35 -5.97 -17.39 -4.53
CA PHE A 35 -5.90 -16.00 -4.08
C PHE A 35 -7.08 -15.17 -4.62
N PHE A 36 -7.37 -15.23 -5.91
CA PHE A 36 -8.48 -14.46 -6.49
C PHE A 36 -9.84 -14.87 -5.91
N ARG A 37 -10.06 -16.17 -5.63
CA ARG A 37 -11.31 -16.63 -4.97
C ARG A 37 -11.47 -16.06 -3.56
N GLU A 38 -10.36 -15.88 -2.84
CA GLU A 38 -10.34 -15.29 -1.50
C GLU A 38 -10.46 -13.77 -1.50
N ALA A 39 -9.88 -13.11 -2.52
CA ALA A 39 -9.75 -11.65 -2.55
C ALA A 39 -10.92 -10.94 -3.26
N ILE A 40 -11.56 -11.57 -4.26
CA ILE A 40 -12.54 -10.93 -5.16
C ILE A 40 -13.95 -11.38 -4.80
N LYS A 41 -14.86 -10.43 -4.57
CA LYS A 41 -16.29 -10.64 -4.32
C LYS A 41 -17.14 -10.63 -5.57
N SER A 42 -16.78 -9.81 -6.57
CA SER A 42 -17.51 -9.74 -7.83
C SER A 42 -17.43 -11.06 -8.59
N GLU A 43 -18.41 -11.34 -9.45
CA GLU A 43 -18.32 -12.47 -10.37
C GLU A 43 -17.13 -12.28 -11.33
N TRP A 44 -16.31 -13.30 -11.46
CA TRP A 44 -15.16 -13.30 -12.35
C TRP A 44 -14.93 -14.65 -13.03
N GLU A 45 -14.30 -14.58 -14.19
CA GLU A 45 -13.92 -15.74 -14.99
C GLU A 45 -12.39 -15.82 -15.10
N ALA A 46 -11.85 -17.03 -15.10
CA ALA A 46 -10.42 -17.27 -15.27
C ALA A 46 -10.11 -17.82 -16.67
N VAL A 47 -9.13 -17.20 -17.32
CA VAL A 47 -8.44 -17.74 -18.49
C VAL A 47 -7.10 -18.28 -18.00
N TYR A 48 -6.96 -19.61 -17.91
CA TYR A 48 -5.78 -20.26 -17.36
C TYR A 48 -5.04 -21.08 -18.42
N ALA A 49 -3.71 -20.93 -18.46
CA ALA A 49 -2.85 -21.73 -19.34
C ALA A 49 -1.50 -22.05 -18.67
N VAL A 50 -0.91 -23.18 -19.09
CA VAL A 50 0.44 -23.63 -18.72
C VAL A 50 1.23 -23.80 -20.02
N ILE A 51 2.33 -23.09 -20.18
CA ILE A 51 3.15 -23.07 -21.39
C ILE A 51 4.63 -23.23 -21.07
N PRO A 52 5.46 -23.66 -22.03
CA PRO A 52 6.92 -23.73 -21.87
C PRO A 52 7.58 -22.35 -21.79
N ASP A 53 8.81 -22.31 -21.28
CA ASP A 53 9.65 -21.10 -21.17
C ASP A 53 10.17 -20.67 -22.55
N GLU A 54 9.27 -20.33 -23.47
CA GLU A 54 9.55 -19.88 -24.85
C GLU A 54 8.97 -18.49 -25.08
N ALA A 55 9.83 -17.50 -25.37
CA ALA A 55 9.42 -16.10 -25.52
C ALA A 55 8.30 -15.90 -26.58
N ALA A 56 8.33 -16.64 -27.69
CA ALA A 56 7.30 -16.55 -28.71
C ALA A 56 5.94 -17.04 -28.22
N ARG A 57 5.92 -18.15 -27.46
CA ARG A 57 4.72 -18.72 -26.85
C ARG A 57 4.15 -17.81 -25.79
N ILE A 58 5.01 -17.26 -24.92
CA ILE A 58 4.59 -16.33 -23.86
C ILE A 58 3.95 -15.09 -24.50
N ARG A 59 4.59 -14.48 -25.48
CA ARG A 59 4.03 -13.32 -26.21
C ARG A 59 2.67 -13.62 -26.84
N SER A 60 2.58 -14.73 -27.58
CA SER A 60 1.34 -15.12 -28.24
C SER A 60 0.19 -15.31 -27.22
N GLU A 61 0.46 -15.94 -26.09
CA GLU A 61 -0.55 -16.21 -25.08
C GLU A 61 -0.96 -14.93 -24.31
N LEU A 62 0.00 -14.02 -24.00
CA LEU A 62 -0.31 -12.73 -23.40
C LEU A 62 -1.19 -11.87 -24.33
N ILE A 63 -0.88 -11.85 -25.64
CA ILE A 63 -1.69 -11.15 -26.64
C ILE A 63 -3.08 -11.75 -26.71
N ARG A 64 -3.20 -13.08 -26.79
CA ARG A 64 -4.50 -13.77 -26.82
C ARG A 64 -5.35 -13.44 -25.58
N MET A 65 -4.77 -13.53 -24.40
CA MET A 65 -5.48 -13.23 -23.15
C MET A 65 -5.91 -11.75 -23.06
N ALA A 66 -5.10 -10.82 -23.55
CA ALA A 66 -5.42 -9.40 -23.52
C ALA A 66 -6.42 -8.99 -24.60
N ASP A 67 -6.14 -9.36 -25.88
CA ASP A 67 -6.85 -8.80 -27.04
C ASP A 67 -8.08 -9.64 -27.44
N GLU A 68 -8.02 -10.98 -27.30
CA GLU A 68 -9.09 -11.88 -27.75
C GLU A 68 -10.01 -12.27 -26.57
N GLU A 69 -9.44 -12.59 -25.40
CA GLU A 69 -10.22 -12.95 -24.21
C GLU A 69 -10.69 -11.72 -23.41
N ASP A 70 -10.16 -10.54 -23.70
CA ASP A 70 -10.49 -9.28 -23.01
C ASP A 70 -10.24 -9.32 -21.48
N CYS A 71 -9.16 -10.00 -21.05
CA CYS A 71 -8.79 -10.00 -19.65
C CYS A 71 -8.44 -8.58 -19.19
N CYS A 72 -8.90 -8.16 -18.00
CA CYS A 72 -8.53 -6.87 -17.42
C CYS A 72 -7.21 -6.93 -16.63
N LEU A 73 -6.86 -8.13 -16.17
CA LEU A 73 -5.64 -8.44 -15.46
C LEU A 73 -5.08 -9.77 -15.96
N ILE A 74 -3.79 -9.84 -16.23
CA ILE A 74 -3.05 -11.07 -16.51
C ILE A 74 -1.92 -11.19 -15.48
N VAL A 75 -1.87 -12.31 -14.77
CA VAL A 75 -0.80 -12.62 -13.84
C VAL A 75 -0.02 -13.82 -14.36
N THR A 76 1.26 -13.62 -14.64
CA THR A 76 2.15 -14.72 -15.01
C THR A 76 2.91 -15.22 -13.79
N THR A 77 3.31 -16.49 -13.79
CA THR A 77 4.20 -17.07 -12.79
C THR A 77 5.26 -17.95 -13.45
N GLY A 78 6.50 -17.84 -13.02
CA GLY A 78 7.64 -18.56 -13.56
C GLY A 78 8.44 -17.76 -14.60
N GLY A 79 9.63 -18.24 -14.94
CA GLY A 79 10.53 -17.64 -15.93
C GLY A 79 11.02 -16.23 -15.62
N THR A 80 11.11 -15.83 -14.33
CA THR A 80 11.48 -14.46 -13.88
C THR A 80 12.88 -14.35 -13.27
N GLY A 81 13.66 -15.40 -13.27
CA GLY A 81 15.02 -15.44 -12.73
C GLY A 81 16.10 -15.03 -13.75
N PRO A 82 17.40 -15.22 -13.41
CA PRO A 82 18.53 -14.82 -14.25
C PRO A 82 18.99 -15.92 -15.25
N ALA A 83 18.34 -17.08 -15.29
CA ALA A 83 18.73 -18.14 -16.21
C ALA A 83 18.38 -17.79 -17.65
N ALA A 84 19.12 -18.33 -18.63
CA ALA A 84 18.90 -18.05 -20.05
C ALA A 84 17.51 -18.48 -20.55
N ARG A 85 16.86 -19.41 -19.85
CA ARG A 85 15.48 -19.87 -20.13
C ARG A 85 14.43 -18.99 -19.48
N ASP A 86 14.80 -18.15 -18.49
CA ASP A 86 13.87 -17.24 -17.83
C ASP A 86 13.66 -16.01 -18.75
N VAL A 87 12.63 -16.06 -19.58
CA VAL A 87 12.36 -15.03 -20.62
C VAL A 87 10.99 -14.36 -20.47
N THR A 88 10.31 -14.59 -19.35
CA THR A 88 8.99 -14.02 -19.10
C THR A 88 9.00 -12.49 -19.04
N PRO A 89 9.96 -11.81 -18.39
CA PRO A 89 10.02 -10.34 -18.39
C PRO A 89 10.17 -9.76 -19.78
N GLU A 90 11.10 -10.26 -20.58
CA GLU A 90 11.37 -9.78 -21.93
C GLU A 90 10.16 -10.01 -22.86
N ALA A 91 9.48 -11.14 -22.71
CA ALA A 91 8.27 -11.43 -23.47
C ALA A 91 7.11 -10.48 -23.08
N THR A 92 7.00 -10.14 -21.80
CA THR A 92 6.01 -9.18 -21.28
C THR A 92 6.31 -7.77 -21.78
N GLU A 93 7.54 -7.30 -21.66
CA GLU A 93 7.97 -5.99 -22.16
C GLU A 93 7.73 -5.82 -23.67
N ALA A 94 7.93 -6.89 -24.46
CA ALA A 94 7.74 -6.87 -25.91
C ALA A 94 6.28 -6.75 -26.34
N VAL A 95 5.30 -7.04 -25.48
CA VAL A 95 3.86 -6.97 -25.80
C VAL A 95 3.15 -5.80 -25.13
N CYS A 96 3.76 -5.17 -24.14
CA CYS A 96 3.20 -4.03 -23.43
C CYS A 96 3.40 -2.72 -24.20
N ASP A 97 2.38 -1.88 -24.23
CA ASP A 97 2.43 -0.53 -24.79
C ASP A 97 3.10 0.46 -23.82
N ARG A 98 2.94 0.21 -22.52
CA ARG A 98 3.49 1.04 -21.43
C ARG A 98 3.95 0.15 -20.28
N MET A 99 5.12 0.43 -19.74
CA MET A 99 5.62 -0.28 -18.56
C MET A 99 5.13 0.38 -17.29
N MET A 100 4.91 -0.45 -16.25
CA MET A 100 4.46 -0.05 -14.93
C MET A 100 5.56 -0.33 -13.88
N PRO A 101 6.67 0.47 -13.88
CA PRO A 101 7.86 0.18 -13.07
C PRO A 101 7.56 0.13 -11.56
N GLY A 102 6.58 0.91 -11.07
CA GLY A 102 6.20 0.91 -9.66
C GLY A 102 5.74 -0.46 -9.16
N TYR A 103 4.99 -1.23 -9.95
CA TYR A 103 4.65 -2.62 -9.61
C TYR A 103 5.88 -3.52 -9.54
N ALA A 104 6.78 -3.39 -10.52
CA ALA A 104 8.01 -4.16 -10.55
C ALA A 104 8.92 -3.89 -9.35
N GLU A 105 9.05 -2.62 -8.98
CA GLU A 105 9.81 -2.18 -7.79
C GLU A 105 9.18 -2.71 -6.51
N GLN A 106 7.87 -2.59 -6.34
CA GLN A 106 7.15 -3.06 -5.17
C GLN A 106 7.27 -4.58 -5.03
N MET A 107 7.03 -5.36 -6.08
CA MET A 107 7.14 -6.82 -6.06
C MET A 107 8.54 -7.29 -5.65
N ARG A 108 9.59 -6.68 -6.18
CA ARG A 108 10.98 -7.01 -5.79
C ARG A 108 11.29 -6.58 -4.35
N ALA A 109 10.83 -5.41 -3.93
CA ALA A 109 11.02 -4.94 -2.55
C ALA A 109 10.35 -5.86 -1.51
N ILE A 110 9.14 -6.35 -1.80
CA ILE A 110 8.43 -7.33 -0.96
C ILE A 110 9.24 -8.62 -0.88
N SER A 111 9.64 -9.17 -2.01
CA SER A 111 10.39 -10.42 -2.07
C SER A 111 11.74 -10.34 -1.34
N LEU A 112 12.43 -9.18 -1.40
CA LEU A 112 13.70 -8.93 -0.70
C LEU A 112 13.55 -8.90 0.83
N LYS A 113 12.39 -8.54 1.37
CA LYS A 113 12.12 -8.61 2.82
C LYS A 113 12.10 -10.05 3.33
N VAL A 114 11.78 -11.02 2.45
CA VAL A 114 11.64 -12.44 2.81
C VAL A 114 12.92 -13.21 2.52
N VAL A 115 13.50 -13.04 1.33
CA VAL A 115 14.72 -13.77 0.93
C VAL A 115 15.72 -12.86 0.22
N PRO A 116 17.00 -12.83 0.64
CA PRO A 116 18.04 -12.00 0.01
C PRO A 116 18.27 -12.33 -1.47
N THR A 117 18.06 -13.58 -1.89
CA THR A 117 18.22 -14.02 -3.27
C THR A 117 17.14 -13.45 -4.23
N ALA A 118 16.11 -12.79 -3.71
CA ALA A 118 15.14 -12.08 -4.53
C ALA A 118 15.76 -10.91 -5.34
N VAL A 119 16.98 -10.48 -4.99
CA VAL A 119 17.77 -9.54 -5.81
C VAL A 119 17.99 -10.04 -7.25
N LEU A 120 17.94 -11.35 -7.47
CA LEU A 120 18.06 -11.98 -8.79
C LEU A 120 16.78 -11.99 -9.60
N SER A 121 15.65 -11.56 -9.00
CA SER A 121 14.35 -11.52 -9.67
C SER A 121 14.27 -10.34 -10.65
N ARG A 122 13.80 -10.63 -11.86
CA ARG A 122 13.58 -9.67 -12.92
C ARG A 122 12.09 -9.43 -13.18
N GLN A 123 11.26 -9.64 -12.15
CA GLN A 123 9.83 -9.37 -12.19
C GLN A 123 9.54 -7.99 -12.78
N THR A 124 8.59 -7.92 -13.71
CA THR A 124 8.16 -6.69 -14.37
C THR A 124 6.64 -6.60 -14.44
N ALA A 125 6.13 -5.44 -14.83
CA ALA A 125 4.73 -5.19 -15.05
C ALA A 125 4.53 -4.16 -16.14
N GLY A 126 3.44 -4.27 -16.90
CA GLY A 126 3.10 -3.34 -17.97
C GLY A 126 1.63 -3.37 -18.34
N LEU A 127 1.24 -2.49 -19.23
CA LEU A 127 -0.09 -2.38 -19.79
C LEU A 127 -0.05 -2.74 -21.27
N ARG A 128 -1.01 -3.59 -21.70
CA ARG A 128 -1.35 -3.80 -23.10
C ARG A 128 -2.79 -3.39 -23.31
N GLY A 129 -3.03 -2.31 -24.09
CA GLY A 129 -4.35 -1.69 -24.15
C GLY A 129 -4.84 -1.36 -22.74
N ASP A 130 -5.97 -1.96 -22.36
CA ASP A 130 -6.62 -1.81 -21.06
C ASP A 130 -6.39 -3.02 -20.14
N THR A 131 -5.36 -3.83 -20.40
CA THR A 131 -5.01 -5.01 -19.61
C THR A 131 -3.74 -4.75 -18.80
N LEU A 132 -3.80 -4.95 -17.48
CA LEU A 132 -2.63 -4.97 -16.61
C LEU A 132 -1.97 -6.36 -16.65
N ILE A 133 -0.67 -6.42 -16.92
CA ILE A 133 0.14 -7.65 -16.92
C ILE A 133 1.17 -7.58 -15.80
N LEU A 134 1.20 -8.59 -14.92
CA LEU A 134 2.14 -8.72 -13.80
C LEU A 134 2.92 -10.01 -13.88
N ASN A 135 4.24 -9.97 -13.64
CA ASN A 135 5.06 -11.17 -13.56
C ASN A 135 5.39 -11.51 -12.10
N LEU A 136 4.83 -12.59 -11.58
CA LEU A 136 5.08 -13.10 -10.23
C LEU A 136 6.20 -14.16 -10.21
N PRO A 137 6.81 -14.41 -9.03
CA PRO A 137 7.79 -15.48 -8.88
C PRO A 137 7.16 -16.87 -9.11
N GLY A 138 8.00 -17.86 -9.44
CA GLY A 138 7.52 -19.21 -9.78
C GLY A 138 7.22 -20.13 -8.57
N LYS A 139 7.42 -19.70 -7.32
CA LYS A 139 7.15 -20.52 -6.13
C LYS A 139 5.82 -20.13 -5.49
N PRO A 140 4.88 -21.09 -5.19
CA PRO A 140 3.58 -20.79 -4.61
C PRO A 140 3.64 -19.86 -3.38
N LYS A 141 4.53 -20.16 -2.42
CA LYS A 141 4.71 -19.32 -1.24
C LYS A 141 5.12 -17.88 -1.58
N ALA A 142 6.06 -17.70 -2.51
CA ALA A 142 6.53 -16.39 -2.92
C ALA A 142 5.45 -15.63 -3.73
N ILE A 143 4.60 -16.34 -4.48
CA ILE A 143 3.42 -15.79 -5.14
C ILE A 143 2.52 -15.13 -4.11
N ARG A 144 2.14 -15.88 -3.06
CA ARG A 144 1.23 -15.40 -2.02
C ARG A 144 1.78 -14.16 -1.32
N GLU A 145 3.05 -14.24 -0.87
CA GLU A 145 3.74 -13.13 -0.21
C GLU A 145 3.78 -11.85 -1.06
N THR A 146 3.88 -12.00 -2.39
CA THR A 146 3.96 -10.85 -3.30
C THR A 146 2.58 -10.31 -3.67
N ILE A 147 1.63 -11.20 -4.03
CA ILE A 147 0.33 -10.78 -4.56
C ILE A 147 -0.55 -10.14 -3.47
N ASP A 148 -0.48 -10.62 -2.23
CA ASP A 148 -1.23 -10.07 -1.10
C ASP A 148 -0.97 -8.56 -0.94
N GLU A 149 0.28 -8.10 -1.15
CA GLU A 149 0.63 -6.69 -0.97
C GLU A 149 0.41 -5.83 -2.23
N VAL A 150 0.59 -6.37 -3.44
CA VAL A 150 0.39 -5.58 -4.67
C VAL A 150 -1.07 -5.52 -5.10
N PHE A 151 -1.89 -6.49 -4.69
CA PHE A 151 -3.28 -6.60 -5.10
C PHE A 151 -4.12 -5.41 -4.68
N VAL A 152 -3.79 -4.76 -3.59
CA VAL A 152 -4.49 -3.57 -3.05
C VAL A 152 -4.66 -2.47 -4.10
N SER A 153 -3.67 -2.29 -4.99
CA SER A 153 -3.69 -1.26 -6.04
C SER A 153 -4.29 -1.74 -7.37
N ILE A 154 -4.45 -3.05 -7.57
CA ILE A 154 -4.90 -3.62 -8.84
C ILE A 154 -6.33 -3.21 -9.20
N PRO A 155 -7.34 -3.29 -8.30
CA PRO A 155 -8.69 -2.87 -8.62
C PRO A 155 -8.79 -1.41 -9.06
N ALA A 156 -8.04 -0.52 -8.42
CA ALA A 156 -7.98 0.89 -8.82
C ALA A 156 -7.33 1.06 -10.20
N CYS A 157 -6.22 0.36 -10.46
CA CYS A 157 -5.56 0.38 -11.76
C CYS A 157 -6.50 -0.10 -12.88
N VAL A 158 -7.20 -1.22 -12.69
CA VAL A 158 -8.17 -1.76 -13.65
C VAL A 158 -9.32 -0.77 -13.89
N SER A 159 -9.89 -0.17 -12.85
CA SER A 159 -10.99 0.79 -12.98
C SER A 159 -10.58 2.09 -13.69
N ILE A 160 -9.31 2.48 -13.63
CA ILE A 160 -8.78 3.63 -14.38
C ILE A 160 -8.69 3.31 -15.88
N MET A 161 -8.37 2.06 -16.23
CA MET A 161 -8.19 1.62 -17.62
C MET A 161 -9.50 1.21 -18.28
N LYS A 162 -10.36 0.50 -17.55
CA LYS A 162 -11.69 0.01 -18.01
C LYS A 162 -12.77 0.59 -17.10
N GLU A 163 -13.44 1.67 -17.54
CA GLU A 163 -14.48 2.36 -16.74
C GLU A 163 -15.71 1.48 -16.46
N ASP A 164 -15.93 0.45 -17.25
CA ASP A 164 -17.05 -0.51 -17.16
C ASP A 164 -16.72 -1.79 -16.39
N VAL A 165 -15.47 -1.97 -15.96
CA VAL A 165 -14.99 -3.10 -15.16
C VAL A 165 -14.69 -2.66 -13.74
N TYR A 166 -15.31 -3.34 -12.78
CA TYR A 166 -15.10 -3.08 -11.36
C TYR A 166 -14.79 -4.37 -10.61
N ILE A 167 -13.61 -4.44 -10.01
CA ILE A 167 -13.20 -5.55 -9.14
C ILE A 167 -13.60 -5.21 -7.71
N GLU A 168 -14.68 -5.81 -7.22
CA GLU A 168 -15.07 -5.72 -5.82
C GLU A 168 -14.27 -6.73 -5.00
N THR A 169 -13.67 -6.30 -3.91
CA THR A 169 -12.82 -7.14 -3.06
C THR A 169 -13.44 -7.38 -1.69
N HIS A 170 -12.95 -8.40 -0.98
CA HIS A 170 -13.37 -8.68 0.40
C HIS A 170 -12.76 -7.72 1.41
N ASP A 171 -11.68 -7.02 1.06
CA ASP A 171 -11.04 -6.03 1.91
C ASP A 171 -11.64 -4.63 1.69
N GLU A 172 -12.13 -4.02 2.78
CA GLU A 172 -12.65 -2.65 2.78
C GLU A 172 -11.59 -1.60 2.40
N VAL A 173 -10.31 -1.98 2.47
CA VAL A 173 -9.15 -1.12 2.17
C VAL A 173 -9.14 -0.65 0.71
N VAL A 174 -9.68 -1.44 -0.22
CA VAL A 174 -9.71 -1.08 -1.65
C VAL A 174 -10.82 -0.09 -1.99
N GLU A 175 -11.85 0.03 -1.16
CA GLU A 175 -12.91 1.02 -1.36
C GLU A 175 -12.41 2.46 -1.25
N ALA A 176 -11.38 2.71 -0.45
CA ALA A 176 -10.78 4.04 -0.27
C ALA A 176 -10.08 4.58 -1.54
N PHE A 177 -9.77 3.72 -2.52
CA PHE A 177 -9.06 4.08 -3.75
C PHE A 177 -9.95 4.13 -5.01
N ARG A 178 -11.29 4.12 -4.88
CA ARG A 178 -12.19 4.18 -6.04
C ARG A 178 -12.04 5.50 -6.81
N PRO A 179 -11.58 5.50 -8.08
CA PRO A 179 -11.67 6.67 -8.92
C PRO A 179 -13.16 7.01 -9.13
N GLY A 180 -13.60 8.17 -8.68
CA GLY A 180 -14.96 8.64 -8.91
C GLY A 180 -15.96 8.57 -7.75
N ALA A 181 -15.58 8.17 -6.55
CA ALA A 181 -16.44 8.24 -5.35
C ALA A 181 -16.97 9.68 -5.05
N GLY A 182 -16.46 10.70 -5.77
CA GLY A 182 -16.88 12.09 -5.66
C GLY A 182 -17.90 12.58 -6.69
N LYS A 183 -18.36 11.78 -7.67
CA LYS A 183 -19.31 12.22 -8.71
C LYS A 183 -20.65 11.50 -8.68
N GLY A 184 -21.34 11.52 -7.54
CA GLY A 184 -22.75 11.16 -7.44
C GLY A 184 -23.62 12.25 -8.07
N LYS A 185 -24.39 11.92 -9.13
CA LYS A 185 -25.41 12.79 -9.72
C LYS A 185 -26.37 13.30 -8.64
N ARG A 186 -26.47 14.65 -8.51
CA ARG A 186 -27.49 15.32 -7.71
C ARG A 186 -28.88 14.94 -8.22
N GLY A 187 -29.50 13.94 -7.59
CA GLY A 187 -30.94 13.74 -7.60
C GLY A 187 -31.54 14.51 -6.42
N LYS A 188 -32.42 15.49 -6.72
CA LYS A 188 -33.22 16.18 -5.70
C LYS A 188 -34.19 15.19 -5.06
N ASN A 189 -34.06 14.90 -3.78
CA ASN A 189 -35.05 14.88 -2.73
C ASN A 189 -34.65 14.00 -1.54
N GLY A 190 -34.82 14.53 -0.34
CA GLY A 190 -34.88 13.75 0.90
C GLY A 190 -33.65 13.88 1.79
N LYS A 191 -33.66 14.93 2.64
CA LYS A 191 -32.81 15.04 3.82
C LYS A 191 -32.93 13.77 4.69
N LYS A 192 -31.91 12.90 4.64
CA LYS A 192 -31.52 12.08 5.76
C LYS A 192 -30.01 12.24 5.91
N LYS A 193 -29.60 12.96 6.95
CA LYS A 193 -28.25 13.12 7.41
C LYS A 193 -27.80 11.72 7.89
N ILE A 194 -27.09 10.98 7.03
CA ILE A 194 -26.31 9.82 7.48
C ILE A 194 -25.01 10.45 7.98
N GLU A 195 -24.83 10.43 9.29
CA GLU A 195 -23.54 10.70 9.92
C GLU A 195 -22.60 9.60 9.42
N GLU A 196 -21.61 9.96 8.59
CA GLU A 196 -20.46 9.12 8.31
C GLU A 196 -19.76 8.90 9.66
N GLU A 197 -19.89 7.71 10.22
CA GLU A 197 -19.07 7.30 11.35
C GLU A 197 -17.61 7.35 10.89
N ALA A 198 -16.86 8.31 11.39
CA ALA A 198 -15.47 8.53 11.06
C ALA A 198 -14.66 7.29 11.45
N GLN A 199 -14.13 6.58 10.44
CA GLN A 199 -13.42 5.33 10.64
C GLN A 199 -12.15 5.57 11.46
N THR A 200 -12.07 4.97 12.64
CA THR A 200 -10.93 5.03 13.55
C THR A 200 -10.36 3.64 13.74
N CYS A 201 -9.09 3.45 13.39
CA CYS A 201 -8.34 2.22 13.63
C CYS A 201 -7.44 2.42 14.85
N VAL A 202 -7.57 1.54 15.86
CA VAL A 202 -6.77 1.59 17.10
C VAL A 202 -6.16 0.23 17.36
N GLU A 203 -4.90 0.20 17.73
CA GLU A 203 -4.21 -1.01 18.17
C GLU A 203 -3.52 -0.76 19.51
N THR A 204 -3.71 -1.72 20.43
CA THR A 204 -3.05 -1.70 21.74
C THR A 204 -2.18 -2.95 21.88
N SER A 205 -0.93 -2.80 22.31
CA SER A 205 -0.04 -3.94 22.59
C SER A 205 -0.62 -4.85 23.69
N ALA A 206 -0.25 -6.14 23.67
CA ALA A 206 -0.76 -7.12 24.65
C ALA A 206 -0.47 -6.75 26.12
N ASP A 207 0.60 -6.00 26.36
CA ASP A 207 0.99 -5.51 27.69
C ASP A 207 0.39 -4.12 28.03
N GLY A 208 -0.39 -3.54 27.10
CA GLY A 208 -1.06 -2.25 27.27
C GLY A 208 -0.12 -1.04 27.28
N ARG A 209 1.16 -1.20 26.96
CA ARG A 209 2.14 -0.10 27.01
C ARG A 209 2.23 0.74 25.75
N VAL A 210 1.81 0.19 24.63
CA VAL A 210 1.80 0.87 23.33
C VAL A 210 0.37 1.00 22.84
N VAL A 211 -0.03 2.22 22.46
CA VAL A 211 -1.31 2.50 21.81
C VAL A 211 -1.05 3.28 20.52
N THR A 212 -1.50 2.75 19.40
CA THR A 212 -1.38 3.44 18.11
C THR A 212 -2.74 3.60 17.46
N GLY A 213 -2.93 4.70 16.73
CA GLY A 213 -4.20 4.94 16.07
C GLY A 213 -4.08 5.79 14.82
N VAL A 214 -4.98 5.51 13.88
CA VAL A 214 -5.24 6.33 12.68
C VAL A 214 -6.72 6.64 12.65
N SER A 215 -7.10 7.93 12.55
CA SER A 215 -8.49 8.37 12.67
C SER A 215 -8.86 9.41 11.63
N ALA A 216 -10.02 9.28 11.02
CA ALA A 216 -10.64 10.33 10.21
C ALA A 216 -11.36 11.38 11.07
N ALA A 217 -11.72 11.03 12.32
CA ALA A 217 -12.25 12.00 13.30
C ALA A 217 -11.15 12.89 13.88
N PRO A 218 -11.49 14.06 14.43
CA PRO A 218 -10.55 14.88 15.21
C PRO A 218 -9.91 14.08 16.33
N LEU A 219 -8.60 14.26 16.53
CA LEU A 219 -7.84 13.55 17.56
C LEU A 219 -8.16 14.13 18.94
N ASP A 220 -8.58 13.27 19.88
CA ASP A 220 -8.74 13.65 21.28
C ASP A 220 -7.38 13.65 22.00
N VAL A 221 -6.74 14.80 21.97
CA VAL A 221 -5.40 15.00 22.56
C VAL A 221 -5.38 14.65 24.05
N ALA A 222 -6.45 14.97 24.78
CA ALA A 222 -6.51 14.73 26.22
C ALA A 222 -6.54 13.22 26.53
N SER A 223 -7.39 12.47 25.85
CA SER A 223 -7.46 11.00 25.98
C SER A 223 -6.16 10.31 25.56
N ILE A 224 -5.52 10.80 24.49
CA ILE A 224 -4.23 10.25 24.02
C ILE A 224 -3.12 10.48 25.07
N LEU A 225 -3.06 11.65 25.68
CA LEU A 225 -2.11 11.95 26.77
C LEU A 225 -2.39 11.08 28.01
N ALA A 226 -3.65 10.94 28.39
CA ALA A 226 -4.05 10.10 29.52
C ALA A 226 -3.70 8.61 29.31
N SER A 227 -3.68 8.13 28.06
CA SER A 227 -3.36 6.73 27.75
C SER A 227 -1.93 6.30 28.11
N VAL A 228 -1.01 7.25 28.29
CA VAL A 228 0.39 6.98 28.67
C VAL A 228 0.69 7.26 30.15
N GLU A 229 -0.31 7.61 30.95
CA GLU A 229 -0.11 7.81 32.40
C GLU A 229 0.36 6.52 33.05
N ASP A 230 1.37 6.61 33.90
CA ASP A 230 1.95 5.50 34.64
C ASP A 230 2.50 5.98 35.98
N ALA A 231 2.12 5.30 37.06
CA ALA A 231 2.49 5.68 38.43
C ALA A 231 4.02 5.65 38.68
N SER A 232 4.78 4.91 37.85
CA SER A 232 6.24 4.83 37.94
C SER A 232 6.96 5.93 37.17
N CYS A 233 6.21 6.82 36.48
CA CYS A 233 6.75 7.85 35.61
C CYS A 233 6.65 9.23 36.25
N GLY A 234 7.76 9.95 36.27
CA GLY A 234 7.84 11.35 36.70
C GLY A 234 7.71 12.36 35.57
N ALA A 235 7.59 11.88 34.31
CA ALA A 235 7.52 12.76 33.14
C ALA A 235 6.64 12.18 32.04
N ILE A 236 5.81 13.05 31.45
CA ILE A 236 5.12 12.83 30.16
C ILE A 236 5.60 13.91 29.22
N SER A 237 6.07 13.52 28.02
CA SER A 237 6.39 14.42 26.91
C SER A 237 5.38 14.19 25.80
N SER A 238 4.97 15.26 25.12
CA SER A 238 4.06 15.15 23.98
C SER A 238 4.47 16.06 22.83
N PHE A 239 4.16 15.63 21.61
CA PHE A 239 4.19 16.43 20.41
C PHE A 239 2.79 16.43 19.80
N VAL A 240 2.25 17.63 19.54
CA VAL A 240 0.99 17.82 18.84
C VAL A 240 1.27 18.65 17.60
N GLY A 241 1.20 18.00 16.43
CA GLY A 241 1.30 18.69 15.14
C GLY A 241 -0.03 19.23 14.70
N THR A 242 -0.12 20.53 14.40
CA THR A 242 -1.36 21.20 13.98
C THR A 242 -1.23 21.82 12.59
N THR A 243 -2.36 22.02 11.91
CA THR A 243 -2.41 22.73 10.63
C THR A 243 -2.24 24.23 10.85
N ARG A 244 -1.23 24.84 10.19
CA ARG A 244 -0.96 26.28 10.22
C ARG A 244 -1.83 27.00 9.19
N ASP A 245 -2.13 28.26 9.43
CA ASP A 245 -2.90 29.13 8.52
C ASP A 245 -2.08 29.70 7.36
N THR A 246 -0.75 29.64 7.45
CA THR A 246 0.14 30.15 6.40
C THR A 246 1.35 29.21 6.19
N PHE A 247 1.77 29.08 4.92
CA PHE A 247 2.99 28.37 4.55
C PHE A 247 3.64 29.06 3.33
N GLN A 248 4.94 29.42 3.45
CA GLN A 248 5.70 30.11 2.41
C GLN A 248 4.98 31.37 1.84
N GLY A 249 4.35 32.15 2.72
CA GLY A 249 3.62 33.36 2.36
C GLY A 249 2.24 33.13 1.72
N LYS A 250 1.80 31.88 1.56
CA LYS A 250 0.47 31.53 1.06
C LYS A 250 -0.46 31.18 2.20
N LYS A 251 -1.72 31.58 2.11
CA LYS A 251 -2.74 31.25 3.09
C LYS A 251 -3.24 29.83 2.89
N VAL A 252 -3.13 29.00 3.92
CA VAL A 252 -3.57 27.60 3.96
C VAL A 252 -5.04 27.56 4.39
N ILE A 253 -5.86 26.81 3.67
CA ILE A 253 -7.27 26.59 3.99
C ILE A 253 -7.40 25.35 4.88
N LYS A 254 -6.78 24.24 4.46
CA LYS A 254 -6.74 22.97 5.17
C LYS A 254 -5.56 22.13 4.68
N LEU A 255 -5.24 21.12 5.43
CA LEU A 255 -4.47 19.95 4.95
C LEU A 255 -5.44 18.78 4.74
N GLU A 256 -5.06 17.86 3.89
CA GLU A 256 -5.73 16.58 3.73
C GLU A 256 -4.66 15.49 3.82
N TYR A 257 -4.92 14.47 4.63
CA TYR A 257 -4.00 13.38 4.84
C TYR A 257 -4.57 12.08 4.28
N GLU A 258 -3.75 11.41 3.49
CA GLU A 258 -4.03 10.06 3.01
C GLU A 258 -3.05 9.08 3.65
N ALA A 259 -3.51 7.89 4.03
CA ALA A 259 -2.68 6.87 4.65
C ALA A 259 -3.04 5.48 4.13
N TYR A 260 -2.02 4.65 3.91
CA TYR A 260 -2.25 3.22 3.82
C TYR A 260 -2.33 2.66 5.24
N VAL A 261 -3.56 2.64 5.79
CA VAL A 261 -3.82 2.40 7.22
C VAL A 261 -3.17 1.13 7.77
N PRO A 262 -3.27 -0.07 7.13
CA PRO A 262 -2.66 -1.28 7.67
C PRO A 262 -1.13 -1.18 7.82
N MET A 263 -0.45 -0.57 6.85
CA MET A 263 1.00 -0.38 6.90
C MET A 263 1.37 0.76 7.85
N ALA A 264 0.59 1.85 7.86
CA ALA A 264 0.79 2.96 8.79
C ALA A 264 0.69 2.46 10.24
N MET A 265 -0.32 1.66 10.59
CA MET A 265 -0.47 1.06 11.91
C MET A 265 0.72 0.19 12.31
N LYS A 266 1.21 -0.65 11.39
CA LYS A 266 2.37 -1.50 11.61
C LYS A 266 3.66 -0.69 11.85
N GLU A 267 3.90 0.34 11.04
CA GLU A 267 5.08 1.19 11.19
C GLU A 267 4.98 2.08 12.44
N LEU A 268 3.79 2.60 12.79
CA LEU A 268 3.58 3.33 14.05
C LEU A 268 3.89 2.46 15.27
N ARG A 269 3.44 1.20 15.27
CA ARG A 269 3.74 0.24 16.33
C ARG A 269 5.22 -0.05 16.44
N LYS A 270 5.89 -0.36 15.33
CA LYS A 270 7.33 -0.61 15.26
C LYS A 270 8.13 0.58 15.77
N LEU A 271 7.69 1.79 15.46
CA LEU A 271 8.29 3.04 15.93
C LEU A 271 8.21 3.13 17.46
N CYS A 272 7.05 2.84 18.06
CA CYS A 272 6.91 2.79 19.51
C CYS A 272 7.83 1.74 20.14
N GLU A 273 7.87 0.53 19.59
CA GLU A 273 8.72 -0.56 20.08
C GLU A 273 10.21 -0.19 19.98
N THR A 274 10.62 0.47 18.89
CA THR A 274 11.99 0.96 18.72
C THR A 274 12.34 2.05 19.75
N ALA A 275 11.43 3.00 20.00
CA ALA A 275 11.64 4.03 21.02
C ALA A 275 11.80 3.43 22.42
N MET A 276 10.96 2.44 22.76
CA MET A 276 11.02 1.74 24.05
C MET A 276 12.29 0.90 24.22
N ALA A 277 12.87 0.39 23.13
CA ALA A 277 14.16 -0.32 23.17
C ALA A 277 15.35 0.65 23.32
N LYS A 278 15.23 1.88 22.82
CA LYS A 278 16.32 2.87 22.77
C LYS A 278 16.39 3.77 24.01
N TRP A 279 15.24 4.05 24.62
CA TRP A 279 15.12 4.89 25.82
C TRP A 279 14.35 4.19 26.93
N GLU A 280 14.51 4.66 28.15
CA GLU A 280 13.70 4.19 29.28
C GLU A 280 12.29 4.76 29.22
N VAL A 281 11.51 4.30 28.25
CA VAL A 281 10.09 4.65 28.04
C VAL A 281 9.22 3.56 28.65
N ARG A 282 8.19 3.97 29.42
CA ARG A 282 7.23 3.03 30.05
C ARG A 282 6.01 2.81 29.19
N ARG A 283 5.42 3.90 28.70
CA ARG A 283 4.27 3.87 27.78
C ARG A 283 4.45 4.86 26.65
N MET A 284 3.90 4.53 25.48
CA MET A 284 3.93 5.39 24.31
C MET A 284 2.64 5.28 23.52
N SER A 285 2.14 6.42 23.07
CA SER A 285 0.96 6.51 22.22
C SER A 285 1.25 7.41 21.02
N ILE A 286 0.91 6.92 19.82
CA ILE A 286 1.05 7.69 18.56
C ILE A 286 -0.24 7.60 17.77
N TRP A 287 -0.78 8.77 17.41
CA TRP A 287 -1.98 8.90 16.61
C TRP A 287 -1.79 9.83 15.44
N HIS A 288 -2.34 9.48 14.30
CA HIS A 288 -2.35 10.34 13.12
C HIS A 288 -3.75 10.48 12.55
N LYS A 289 -4.07 11.69 12.07
CA LYS A 289 -5.33 11.97 11.39
C LYS A 289 -5.25 11.61 9.91
N THR A 290 -6.37 11.18 9.34
CA THR A 290 -6.60 11.05 7.90
C THR A 290 -7.76 11.92 7.47
N GLY A 291 -7.89 12.15 6.15
CA GLY A 291 -8.89 13.06 5.60
C GLY A 291 -8.59 14.53 5.91
N ASP A 292 -9.63 15.33 5.96
CA ASP A 292 -9.55 16.78 6.16
C ASP A 292 -9.03 17.15 7.54
N CYS A 293 -8.04 18.04 7.57
CA CYS A 293 -7.46 18.61 8.78
C CYS A 293 -7.46 20.15 8.67
N PRO A 294 -8.52 20.83 9.14
CA PRO A 294 -8.62 22.27 9.14
C PRO A 294 -7.51 22.97 9.92
N VAL A 295 -7.35 24.27 9.67
CA VAL A 295 -6.42 25.11 10.43
C VAL A 295 -6.69 25.01 11.93
N LYS A 296 -5.63 24.86 12.74
CA LYS A 296 -5.59 24.63 14.19
C LYS A 296 -5.94 23.22 14.65
N GLU A 297 -6.45 22.36 13.80
CA GLU A 297 -6.74 20.97 14.17
C GLU A 297 -5.45 20.14 14.26
N ALA A 298 -5.41 19.20 15.22
CA ALA A 298 -4.32 18.26 15.40
C ALA A 298 -4.29 17.21 14.29
N SER A 299 -3.17 17.10 13.59
CA SER A 299 -2.94 16.09 12.56
C SER A 299 -2.17 14.87 13.07
N VAL A 300 -1.33 15.06 14.08
CA VAL A 300 -0.55 14.00 14.73
C VAL A 300 -0.41 14.29 16.21
N VAL A 301 -0.50 13.25 17.03
CA VAL A 301 -0.24 13.33 18.47
C VAL A 301 0.69 12.20 18.86
N ILE A 302 1.79 12.55 19.53
CA ILE A 302 2.73 11.60 20.13
C ILE A 302 2.75 11.88 21.62
N ALA A 303 2.59 10.85 22.45
CA ALA A 303 2.71 10.94 23.89
C ALA A 303 3.64 9.85 24.42
N VAL A 304 4.55 10.21 25.31
CA VAL A 304 5.59 9.31 25.84
C VAL A 304 5.71 9.51 27.34
N SER A 305 5.62 8.45 28.12
CA SER A 305 5.91 8.50 29.56
C SER A 305 7.21 7.79 29.92
N SER A 306 7.95 8.35 30.87
CA SER A 306 9.24 7.85 31.34
C SER A 306 9.45 8.22 32.82
N PRO A 307 10.21 7.43 33.60
CA PRO A 307 10.65 7.82 34.94
C PRO A 307 11.34 9.19 34.97
N HIS A 308 12.11 9.51 33.91
CA HIS A 308 12.87 10.73 33.83
C HIS A 308 12.60 11.56 32.58
N ARG A 309 12.50 12.90 32.74
CA ARG A 309 12.13 13.82 31.65
C ARG A 309 13.02 13.74 30.40
N ARG A 310 14.31 13.42 30.54
CA ARG A 310 15.24 13.41 29.40
C ARG A 310 14.87 12.32 28.38
N ALA A 311 14.64 11.12 28.85
CA ALA A 311 14.24 10.01 27.99
C ALA A 311 12.88 10.27 27.30
N ALA A 312 11.90 10.85 28.01
CA ALA A 312 10.62 11.20 27.43
C ALA A 312 10.75 12.26 26.31
N LEU A 313 11.55 13.31 26.53
CA LEU A 313 11.78 14.38 25.55
C LEU A 313 12.53 13.87 24.31
N GLU A 314 13.63 13.13 24.50
CA GLU A 314 14.44 12.59 23.41
C GLU A 314 13.64 11.56 22.56
N ALA A 315 12.89 10.67 23.20
CA ALA A 315 12.05 9.69 22.51
C ALA A 315 10.93 10.37 21.71
N CYS A 316 10.29 11.39 22.28
CA CYS A 316 9.22 12.13 21.61
C CYS A 316 9.74 12.91 20.38
N ALA A 317 10.89 13.59 20.50
CA ALA A 317 11.52 14.31 19.40
C ALA A 317 11.94 13.35 18.28
N TRP A 318 12.59 12.25 18.62
CA TRP A 318 13.00 11.24 17.65
C TRP A 318 11.77 10.62 16.94
N ALA A 319 10.70 10.36 17.69
CA ALA A 319 9.51 9.70 17.16
C ALA A 319 8.81 10.51 16.06
N ILE A 320 8.73 11.84 16.18
CA ILE A 320 8.13 12.67 15.12
C ILE A 320 9.02 12.71 13.86
N ASP A 321 10.33 12.75 14.01
CA ASP A 321 11.24 12.74 12.87
C ASP A 321 11.18 11.40 12.14
N GLU A 322 11.19 10.29 12.87
CA GLU A 322 11.10 8.95 12.28
C GLU A 322 9.73 8.67 11.67
N LEU A 323 8.64 9.13 12.30
CA LEU A 323 7.29 9.03 11.74
C LEU A 323 7.21 9.66 10.36
N LYS A 324 7.71 10.88 10.22
CA LYS A 324 7.71 11.58 8.93
C LYS A 324 8.60 10.91 7.88
N ALA A 325 9.64 10.19 8.30
CA ALA A 325 10.57 9.52 7.41
C ALA A 325 10.09 8.14 6.94
N THR A 326 9.29 7.41 7.75
CA THR A 326 9.03 5.99 7.54
C THR A 326 7.57 5.60 7.43
N VAL A 327 6.65 6.36 8.05
CA VAL A 327 5.22 6.00 8.05
C VAL A 327 4.56 6.45 6.75
N PRO A 328 3.87 5.54 6.02
CA PRO A 328 3.24 5.86 4.73
C PRO A 328 1.96 6.67 4.93
N ILE A 329 2.14 7.95 5.20
CA ILE A 329 1.08 8.97 5.31
C ILE A 329 1.49 10.16 4.43
N TRP A 330 0.62 10.51 3.48
CA TRP A 330 0.85 11.59 2.54
C TRP A 330 0.01 12.80 2.88
N LYS A 331 0.51 13.98 2.51
CA LYS A 331 -0.11 15.26 2.83
C LYS A 331 -0.38 16.06 1.56
N LYS A 332 -1.61 16.54 1.41
CA LYS A 332 -2.02 17.51 0.42
C LYS A 332 -2.32 18.85 1.07
N GLU A 333 -1.77 19.94 0.54
CA GLU A 333 -1.96 21.29 1.06
C GLU A 333 -2.92 22.06 0.16
N PHE A 334 -3.98 22.64 0.74
CA PHE A 334 -4.96 23.48 0.05
C PHE A 334 -4.74 24.95 0.41
N PHE A 335 -4.50 25.77 -0.61
CA PHE A 335 -4.25 27.21 -0.48
C PHE A 335 -5.37 28.03 -1.11
N GLU A 336 -5.49 29.29 -0.72
CA GLU A 336 -6.28 30.25 -1.52
C GLU A 336 -5.65 30.36 -2.92
N GLY A 337 -6.31 29.76 -3.94
CA GLY A 337 -5.86 29.76 -5.34
C GLY A 337 -5.35 28.45 -5.91
N GLY A 338 -5.43 27.33 -5.18
CA GLY A 338 -5.10 25.99 -5.71
C GLY A 338 -4.63 24.99 -4.66
N GLU A 339 -4.37 23.79 -5.09
CA GLU A 339 -3.89 22.68 -4.25
C GLU A 339 -2.53 22.18 -4.73
N VAL A 340 -1.70 21.71 -3.80
CA VAL A 340 -0.39 21.14 -4.11
C VAL A 340 -0.14 19.89 -3.26
N TRP A 341 0.14 18.77 -3.91
CA TRP A 341 0.71 17.60 -3.24
C TRP A 341 2.12 17.91 -2.78
N LYS A 342 2.44 17.62 -1.52
CA LYS A 342 3.79 17.66 -1.01
C LYS A 342 4.20 16.30 -0.50
N GLU A 343 5.26 15.77 -1.07
CA GLU A 343 6.04 14.74 -0.42
C GLU A 343 6.65 15.31 0.87
N ASN A 344 6.75 14.50 1.91
CA ASN A 344 7.50 14.88 3.10
C ASN A 344 8.95 15.13 2.67
N ALA A 345 9.40 16.38 2.73
CA ALA A 345 10.78 16.76 2.39
C ALA A 345 11.84 16.09 3.30
N GLU A 346 11.38 15.40 4.34
CA GLU A 346 12.19 14.65 5.32
C GLU A 346 12.23 13.15 5.03
N ASN A 347 11.60 12.65 3.94
CA ASN A 347 11.80 11.28 3.50
C ASN A 347 13.28 11.07 3.27
N ARG A 348 13.91 10.26 4.11
CA ARG A 348 15.29 9.80 3.92
C ARG A 348 15.31 8.92 2.68
N VAL A 349 15.50 9.53 1.51
CA VAL A 349 16.20 8.86 0.43
C VAL A 349 17.56 8.52 1.04
N VAL A 350 17.82 7.24 1.26
CA VAL A 350 19.16 6.76 1.62
C VAL A 350 20.03 7.08 0.43
N SER A 351 20.60 8.29 0.43
CA SER A 351 21.67 8.65 -0.50
C SER A 351 22.86 7.79 -0.10
N LEU A 352 23.14 6.76 -0.89
CA LEU A 352 24.42 6.05 -0.93
C LEU A 352 25.51 7.02 -1.44
N SER A 353 25.86 8.03 -0.64
CA SER A 353 26.99 8.92 -0.90
C SER A 353 27.71 9.26 0.39
N SER A 354 28.43 8.28 0.93
CA SER A 354 29.68 8.49 1.67
C SER A 354 30.36 7.14 1.93
N VAL A 355 30.82 6.50 0.86
CA VAL A 355 32.00 5.63 0.99
C VAL A 355 33.18 6.56 0.92
N ASP A 356 33.72 6.81 2.10
CA ASP A 356 34.95 7.58 2.34
C ASP A 356 36.05 6.99 1.48
N ARG A 357 36.52 7.78 0.49
CA ARG A 357 37.77 7.51 -0.21
C ARG A 357 38.90 7.95 0.67
N ARG A 358 39.44 7.06 1.46
CA ARG A 358 40.80 7.20 1.99
C ARG A 358 41.52 5.87 1.91
N VAL A 359 42.58 5.95 1.09
CA VAL A 359 43.75 5.12 0.83
C VAL A 359 43.53 3.99 -0.14
#